data_609a46294ff539a94ae628afc56e890b
#
_entry.id   609a46294ff539a94ae628afc56e890b
#
_cell.length_a   1.000
_cell.length_b   1.000
_cell.length_c   1.000
_cell.angle_alpha   90.00
_cell.angle_beta   90.00
_cell.angle_gamma   90.00
#
_symmetry.space_group_name_H-M   'P 1'
#
loop_
_entity.id
_entity.type
_entity.pdbx_description
1 polymer ?
#
loop_
_entity_poly.entity_id
_entity_poly.type
_entity_poly.pdbx_seq_one_letter_code
_entity_poly.pdbx_strand_id
1 'polypeptide(L)'
;MVTLFDVARLAGVSTATVSRVVHGQDRVREATRIRVQQAIEELGYVPDGAAQSLSRRRKDVIGLVCVERHEQQYDIENMNLLFYDEVLRGVESRIRNHDWSLLITFLQGAHDPSYARIESFTGKVDGILIGEGIVPSPFIERLATRLPVVIFAGTPHEQAVDVVAADNLSGSAAVVTHLIREHGRRRLYWVHGPADSPDSRERRLGLDYVLHANPQSELTGFYQGFYSVQSGEEAGEALLARPRRELPDAVVSANDQMAIGVVKALSRAGVRVPEDVAVVGFDDIFPGSLCDPPLTTVHQPMRMLGERSCARLLERIANPGLRPATELLPTELVLRSSCGCPPGSVVREPVPTLKVPRSELTAAAPSHSPRPSPQPGRRPARQAAKA
;
A
#
# COMPACT_ATOMS: atom_id res chain seq x y z
N MET A 1 21.38 -35.21 -7.40
CA MET A 1 20.40 -34.35 -8.08
C MET A 1 20.38 -34.77 -9.53
N VAL A 2 19.21 -35.08 -10.09
CA VAL A 2 19.06 -35.46 -11.50
C VAL A 2 19.38 -34.26 -12.39
N THR A 3 20.15 -34.49 -13.44
CA THR A 3 20.62 -33.43 -14.33
C THR A 3 20.04 -33.58 -15.73
N LEU A 4 20.12 -32.54 -16.54
CA LEU A 4 19.74 -32.56 -17.95
C LEU A 4 20.52 -33.63 -18.75
N PHE A 5 21.74 -33.99 -18.32
CA PHE A 5 22.54 -35.07 -18.89
C PHE A 5 21.92 -36.46 -18.61
N ASP A 6 21.35 -36.67 -17.44
CA ASP A 6 20.72 -37.95 -17.10
C ASP A 6 19.47 -38.18 -17.91
N VAL A 7 18.65 -37.12 -18.13
CA VAL A 7 17.48 -37.18 -19.05
C VAL A 7 17.92 -37.46 -20.49
N ALA A 8 18.95 -36.78 -20.97
CA ALA A 8 19.47 -36.98 -22.32
C ALA A 8 19.97 -38.41 -22.54
N ARG A 9 20.64 -38.97 -21.54
CA ARG A 9 21.14 -40.37 -21.55
C ARG A 9 19.98 -41.38 -21.58
N LEU A 10 18.97 -41.18 -20.73
CA LEU A 10 17.82 -42.08 -20.66
C LEU A 10 16.97 -42.02 -21.94
N ALA A 11 16.72 -40.82 -22.46
CA ALA A 11 15.94 -40.61 -23.69
C ALA A 11 16.70 -40.95 -24.98
N GLY A 12 18.02 -41.22 -24.91
CA GLY A 12 18.86 -41.52 -26.08
C GLY A 12 18.98 -40.35 -27.07
N VAL A 13 19.11 -39.11 -26.54
CA VAL A 13 19.19 -37.87 -27.35
C VAL A 13 20.31 -36.93 -26.81
N SER A 14 20.61 -35.89 -27.55
CA SER A 14 21.55 -34.87 -27.07
C SER A 14 20.89 -33.98 -25.99
N THR A 15 21.71 -33.40 -25.11
CA THR A 15 21.27 -32.39 -24.14
C THR A 15 20.58 -31.20 -24.80
N ALA A 16 21.02 -30.79 -26.00
CA ALA A 16 20.38 -29.77 -26.82
C ALA A 16 18.95 -30.16 -27.23
N THR A 17 18.69 -31.45 -27.48
CA THR A 17 17.35 -31.96 -27.82
C THR A 17 16.44 -31.94 -26.59
N VAL A 18 16.95 -32.39 -25.42
CA VAL A 18 16.21 -32.27 -24.15
C VAL A 18 15.85 -30.83 -23.87
N SER A 19 16.82 -29.91 -23.97
CA SER A 19 16.59 -28.49 -23.77
C SER A 19 15.48 -27.94 -24.70
N ARG A 20 15.46 -28.32 -25.99
CA ARG A 20 14.41 -27.91 -26.92
C ARG A 20 13.03 -28.43 -26.53
N VAL A 21 12.94 -29.65 -26.04
CA VAL A 21 11.68 -30.24 -25.57
C VAL A 21 11.18 -29.53 -24.32
N VAL A 22 12.06 -29.31 -23.34
CA VAL A 22 11.76 -28.60 -22.09
C VAL A 22 11.28 -27.16 -22.39
N HIS A 23 11.81 -26.54 -23.43
CA HIS A 23 11.44 -25.16 -23.82
C HIS A 23 10.30 -25.07 -24.86
N GLY A 24 9.63 -26.20 -25.17
CA GLY A 24 8.47 -26.21 -26.08
C GLY A 24 8.78 -25.82 -27.52
N GLN A 25 10.04 -25.96 -27.98
CA GLN A 25 10.40 -25.58 -29.35
C GLN A 25 9.85 -26.57 -30.39
N ASP A 26 9.21 -26.08 -31.46
CA ASP A 26 8.54 -26.88 -32.50
C ASP A 26 9.45 -27.72 -33.42
N ARG A 27 10.77 -27.63 -33.26
CA ARG A 27 11.76 -28.27 -34.11
C ARG A 27 12.11 -29.71 -33.67
N VAL A 28 11.33 -30.35 -32.80
CA VAL A 28 11.57 -31.70 -32.30
C VAL A 28 10.45 -32.62 -32.79
N ARG A 29 10.81 -33.78 -33.39
CA ARG A 29 9.84 -34.78 -33.85
C ARG A 29 9.02 -35.31 -32.66
N GLU A 30 7.73 -35.52 -32.84
CA GLU A 30 6.80 -35.91 -31.79
C GLU A 30 7.24 -37.17 -31.03
N ALA A 31 7.67 -38.21 -31.74
CA ALA A 31 8.21 -39.41 -31.10
C ALA A 31 9.42 -39.15 -30.20
N THR A 32 10.24 -38.14 -30.53
CA THR A 32 11.37 -37.75 -29.67
C THR A 32 10.91 -36.94 -28.47
N ARG A 33 9.89 -36.10 -28.64
CA ARG A 33 9.28 -35.32 -27.57
C ARG A 33 8.71 -36.24 -26.49
N ILE A 34 7.92 -37.26 -26.92
CA ILE A 34 7.33 -38.26 -26.02
C ILE A 34 8.42 -38.98 -25.19
N ARG A 35 9.48 -39.46 -25.84
CA ARG A 35 10.59 -40.16 -25.14
C ARG A 35 11.28 -39.28 -24.12
N VAL A 36 11.51 -38.01 -24.45
CA VAL A 36 12.13 -37.06 -23.51
C VAL A 36 11.18 -36.76 -22.33
N GLN A 37 9.89 -36.58 -22.57
CA GLN A 37 8.90 -36.38 -21.52
C GLN A 37 8.83 -37.57 -20.58
N GLN A 38 8.77 -38.79 -21.10
CA GLN A 38 8.82 -40.01 -20.30
C GLN A 38 10.09 -40.10 -19.42
N ALA A 39 11.25 -39.78 -20.01
CA ALA A 39 12.50 -39.76 -19.25
C ALA A 39 12.53 -38.69 -18.15
N ILE A 40 11.91 -37.52 -18.37
CA ILE A 40 11.73 -36.45 -17.36
C ILE A 40 10.87 -36.97 -16.20
N GLU A 41 9.72 -37.58 -16.50
CA GLU A 41 8.79 -38.14 -15.51
C GLU A 41 9.45 -39.29 -14.70
N GLU A 42 10.09 -40.23 -15.38
CA GLU A 42 10.76 -41.40 -14.75
C GLU A 42 11.88 -40.99 -13.79
N LEU A 43 12.67 -39.95 -14.16
CA LEU A 43 13.77 -39.46 -13.34
C LEU A 43 13.33 -38.41 -12.32
N GLY A 44 12.10 -37.91 -12.38
CA GLY A 44 11.67 -36.77 -11.56
C GLY A 44 12.52 -35.52 -11.84
N TYR A 45 12.97 -35.33 -13.07
CA TYR A 45 13.81 -34.17 -13.42
C TYR A 45 12.97 -32.89 -13.40
N VAL A 46 13.38 -31.95 -12.54
CA VAL A 46 12.85 -30.59 -12.53
C VAL A 46 13.88 -29.68 -13.23
N PRO A 47 13.47 -29.00 -14.32
CA PRO A 47 14.36 -28.06 -15.01
C PRO A 47 14.85 -26.96 -14.08
N ASP A 48 16.13 -26.67 -14.11
CA ASP A 48 16.72 -25.56 -13.35
C ASP A 48 16.29 -24.22 -13.99
N GLY A 49 15.52 -23.42 -13.25
CA GLY A 49 15.03 -22.12 -13.69
C GLY A 49 16.17 -21.15 -14.03
N ALA A 50 17.32 -21.25 -13.35
CA ALA A 50 18.49 -20.44 -13.64
C ALA A 50 19.11 -20.79 -15.00
N ALA A 51 19.14 -22.06 -15.37
CA ALA A 51 19.60 -22.50 -16.69
C ALA A 51 18.61 -22.10 -17.81
N GLN A 52 17.30 -22.08 -17.51
CA GLN A 52 16.27 -21.63 -18.44
C GLN A 52 16.37 -20.12 -18.70
N SER A 53 16.56 -19.30 -17.66
CA SER A 53 16.67 -17.85 -17.76
C SER A 53 17.87 -17.39 -18.59
N LEU A 54 18.99 -18.12 -18.50
CA LEU A 54 20.18 -17.88 -19.33
C LEU A 54 19.90 -18.04 -20.83
N SER A 55 19.05 -19.00 -21.23
CA SER A 55 18.71 -19.23 -22.64
C SER A 55 17.70 -18.24 -23.19
N ARG A 56 16.78 -17.72 -22.36
CA ARG A 56 15.69 -16.81 -22.75
C ARG A 56 16.04 -15.33 -22.65
N ARG A 57 17.18 -14.94 -22.05
CA ARG A 57 17.50 -13.56 -21.62
C ARG A 57 16.41 -12.93 -20.75
N ARG A 58 15.57 -13.72 -20.14
CA ARG A 58 14.46 -13.35 -19.28
C ARG A 58 14.44 -14.29 -18.07
N LYS A 59 14.14 -13.77 -16.90
CA LYS A 59 14.11 -14.52 -15.65
C LYS A 59 12.71 -15.00 -15.33
N ASP A 60 11.71 -14.31 -15.89
CA ASP A 60 10.29 -14.47 -15.62
C ASP A 60 9.99 -14.30 -14.11
N VAL A 61 10.67 -13.30 -13.49
CA VAL A 61 10.55 -12.96 -12.07
C VAL A 61 10.30 -11.46 -11.91
N ILE A 62 9.27 -11.12 -11.13
CA ILE A 62 8.96 -9.75 -10.70
C ILE A 62 9.44 -9.56 -9.26
N GLY A 63 10.08 -8.41 -8.97
CA GLY A 63 10.39 -7.96 -7.61
C GLY A 63 9.24 -7.15 -7.03
N LEU A 64 8.91 -7.35 -5.76
CA LEU A 64 8.01 -6.51 -4.99
C LEU A 64 8.69 -6.04 -3.72
N VAL A 65 8.83 -4.73 -3.56
CA VAL A 65 9.42 -4.08 -2.38
C VAL A 65 8.33 -3.44 -1.54
N CYS A 66 8.18 -3.96 -0.33
CA CYS A 66 7.23 -3.48 0.67
C CYS A 66 7.98 -2.79 1.82
N VAL A 67 7.30 -1.96 2.61
CA VAL A 67 7.81 -1.43 3.88
C VAL A 67 7.20 -2.20 5.04
N GLU A 68 8.06 -2.62 5.94
CA GLU A 68 7.69 -3.04 7.26
C GLU A 68 8.12 -1.93 8.25
N ARG A 69 7.14 -1.21 8.79
CA ARG A 69 7.42 -0.13 9.74
C ARG A 69 7.45 -0.71 11.14
N HIS A 70 8.64 -1.13 11.58
CA HIS A 70 8.88 -1.54 12.97
C HIS A 70 9.31 -0.34 13.81
N GLU A 71 8.39 0.25 14.55
CA GLU A 71 8.80 1.05 15.70
C GLU A 71 8.58 0.36 17.05
N GLN A 72 7.82 -0.73 17.14
CA GLN A 72 7.72 -1.54 18.37
C GLN A 72 7.23 -2.96 18.09
N GLN A 73 7.96 -3.93 18.66
CA GLN A 73 7.61 -5.27 19.12
C GLN A 73 6.41 -5.97 18.42
N TYR A 74 6.66 -7.16 17.91
CA TYR A 74 5.74 -8.13 17.31
C TYR A 74 4.33 -8.14 17.92
N ASP A 75 3.51 -7.17 17.55
CA ASP A 75 2.09 -7.24 17.79
C ASP A 75 1.42 -7.66 16.49
N ILE A 76 0.68 -8.77 16.57
CA ILE A 76 -0.25 -9.26 15.52
C ILE A 76 -1.25 -8.15 15.11
N GLU A 77 -1.37 -7.11 15.93
CA GLU A 77 -2.17 -5.90 15.69
C GLU A 77 -1.55 -4.91 14.69
N ASN A 78 -0.30 -5.10 14.25
CA ASN A 78 0.36 -4.25 13.26
C ASN A 78 -0.08 -4.61 11.84
N MET A 79 -1.33 -4.27 11.53
CA MET A 79 -2.05 -4.70 10.33
C MET A 79 -1.73 -3.89 9.04
N ASN A 80 -0.54 -3.29 8.90
CA ASN A 80 -0.05 -2.87 7.58
C ASN A 80 -0.02 -4.06 6.59
N LEU A 81 -0.06 -5.26 7.13
CA LEU A 81 -0.22 -6.50 6.37
C LEU A 81 -1.50 -6.51 5.53
N LEU A 82 -2.62 -5.89 5.97
CA LEU A 82 -3.86 -5.88 5.20
C LEU A 82 -3.72 -5.13 3.88
N PHE A 83 -3.03 -3.99 3.88
CA PHE A 83 -2.77 -3.24 2.66
C PHE A 83 -1.90 -4.06 1.69
N TYR A 84 -0.78 -4.59 2.18
CA TYR A 84 0.14 -5.36 1.34
C TYR A 84 -0.42 -6.71 0.93
N ASP A 85 -1.26 -7.36 1.75
CA ASP A 85 -1.93 -8.61 1.38
C ASP A 85 -2.84 -8.42 0.16
N GLU A 86 -3.66 -7.37 0.14
CA GLU A 86 -4.52 -7.06 -0.99
C GLU A 86 -3.72 -6.66 -2.25
N VAL A 87 -2.67 -5.83 -2.09
CA VAL A 87 -1.76 -5.49 -3.21
C VAL A 87 -1.10 -6.76 -3.76
N LEU A 88 -0.60 -7.62 -2.88
CA LEU A 88 0.05 -8.89 -3.25
C LEU A 88 -0.92 -9.80 -4.02
N ARG A 89 -2.17 -9.94 -3.54
CA ARG A 89 -3.23 -10.70 -4.24
C ARG A 89 -3.52 -10.12 -5.62
N GLY A 90 -3.48 -8.80 -5.74
CA GLY A 90 -3.62 -8.12 -7.01
C GLY A 90 -2.48 -8.45 -7.98
N VAL A 91 -1.23 -8.36 -7.52
CA VAL A 91 -0.04 -8.72 -8.31
C VAL A 91 -0.11 -10.20 -8.72
N GLU A 92 -0.38 -11.09 -7.76
CA GLU A 92 -0.47 -12.53 -7.98
C GLU A 92 -1.56 -12.89 -9.00
N SER A 93 -2.72 -12.24 -8.96
CA SER A 93 -3.80 -12.48 -9.91
C SER A 93 -3.40 -12.21 -11.36
N ARG A 94 -2.47 -11.29 -11.59
CA ARG A 94 -1.96 -10.93 -12.92
C ARG A 94 -0.93 -11.91 -13.45
N ILE A 95 -0.16 -12.57 -12.57
CA ILE A 95 0.91 -13.49 -12.97
C ILE A 95 0.51 -14.95 -12.87
N ARG A 96 -0.58 -15.29 -12.18
CA ARG A 96 -1.03 -16.66 -11.89
C ARG A 96 -1.12 -17.57 -13.13
N ASN A 97 -1.57 -17.02 -14.24
CA ASN A 97 -1.78 -17.77 -15.48
C ASN A 97 -0.58 -17.65 -16.45
N HIS A 98 0.53 -17.17 -15.97
CA HIS A 98 1.78 -17.00 -16.70
C HIS A 98 2.92 -17.64 -15.92
N ASP A 99 4.00 -18.03 -16.60
CA ASP A 99 5.20 -18.64 -15.98
C ASP A 99 6.05 -17.61 -15.19
N TRP A 100 5.40 -16.62 -14.56
CA TRP A 100 6.07 -15.60 -13.77
C TRP A 100 6.10 -15.97 -12.28
N SER A 101 7.23 -15.68 -11.63
CA SER A 101 7.42 -15.80 -10.18
C SER A 101 7.49 -14.42 -9.52
N LEU A 102 7.21 -14.36 -8.22
CA LEU A 102 7.28 -13.15 -7.42
C LEU A 102 8.37 -13.28 -6.36
N LEU A 103 9.30 -12.33 -6.34
CA LEU A 103 10.32 -12.19 -5.31
C LEU A 103 9.98 -10.98 -4.43
N ILE A 104 9.70 -11.21 -3.15
CA ILE A 104 9.27 -10.17 -2.21
C ILE A 104 10.40 -9.83 -1.25
N THR A 105 10.55 -8.55 -0.92
CA THR A 105 11.39 -8.07 0.19
C THR A 105 10.69 -7.00 0.98
N PHE A 106 10.96 -6.98 2.29
CA PHE A 106 10.50 -5.94 3.19
C PHE A 106 11.69 -5.09 3.63
N LEU A 107 11.50 -3.78 3.64
CA LEU A 107 12.45 -2.80 4.17
C LEU A 107 11.90 -2.21 5.46
N GLN A 108 12.77 -1.90 6.41
CA GLN A 108 12.40 -1.36 7.72
C GLN A 108 12.28 0.18 7.71
N GLY A 109 11.57 0.73 6.72
CA GLY A 109 11.34 2.17 6.59
C GLY A 109 12.23 2.86 5.56
N ALA A 110 11.94 4.14 5.31
CA ALA A 110 12.56 4.94 4.26
C ALA A 110 14.08 5.19 4.46
N HIS A 111 14.58 5.02 5.68
CA HIS A 111 15.99 5.22 6.04
C HIS A 111 16.73 3.91 6.31
N ASP A 112 16.12 2.76 5.99
CA ASP A 112 16.77 1.47 6.14
C ASP A 112 18.00 1.39 5.20
N PRO A 113 19.24 1.26 5.75
CA PRO A 113 20.42 1.12 4.91
C PRO A 113 20.37 -0.12 4.03
N SER A 114 19.45 -1.05 4.32
CA SER A 114 19.27 -2.27 3.54
C SER A 114 18.56 -2.06 2.21
N TYR A 115 18.12 -0.83 1.85
CA TYR A 115 17.58 -0.58 0.50
C TYR A 115 18.60 -0.94 -0.60
N ALA A 116 19.90 -0.98 -0.29
CA ALA A 116 20.92 -1.55 -1.15
C ALA A 116 20.66 -3.04 -1.53
N ARG A 117 19.85 -3.78 -0.74
CA ARG A 117 19.38 -5.12 -1.11
C ARG A 117 18.57 -5.11 -2.40
N ILE A 118 17.88 -4.02 -2.70
CA ILE A 118 17.13 -3.86 -3.95
C ILE A 118 18.09 -3.96 -5.14
N GLU A 119 19.33 -3.49 -5.01
CA GLU A 119 20.35 -3.64 -6.06
C GLU A 119 20.64 -5.12 -6.35
N SER A 120 20.57 -5.99 -5.32
CA SER A 120 20.75 -7.42 -5.52
C SER A 120 19.63 -8.06 -6.34
N PHE A 121 18.49 -7.39 -6.48
CA PHE A 121 17.37 -7.85 -7.31
C PHE A 121 17.65 -7.67 -8.79
N THR A 122 18.45 -6.67 -9.19
CA THR A 122 18.72 -6.38 -10.60
C THR A 122 19.22 -7.60 -11.39
N GLY A 123 19.94 -8.50 -10.71
CA GLY A 123 20.39 -9.77 -11.29
C GLY A 123 19.36 -10.91 -11.24
N LYS A 124 18.23 -10.76 -10.54
CA LYS A 124 17.28 -11.85 -10.24
C LYS A 124 15.88 -11.62 -10.80
N VAL A 125 15.51 -10.38 -11.13
CA VAL A 125 14.18 -10.00 -11.61
C VAL A 125 14.25 -9.32 -12.97
N ASP A 126 13.13 -9.29 -13.70
CA ASP A 126 13.01 -8.58 -14.99
C ASP A 126 12.42 -7.19 -14.82
N GLY A 127 11.80 -6.92 -13.69
CA GLY A 127 11.25 -5.63 -13.30
C GLY A 127 10.85 -5.61 -11.83
N ILE A 128 10.57 -4.42 -11.30
CA ILE A 128 10.35 -4.25 -9.86
C ILE A 128 9.19 -3.30 -9.58
N LEU A 129 8.33 -3.68 -8.64
CA LEU A 129 7.32 -2.86 -8.02
C LEU A 129 7.84 -2.32 -6.69
N ILE A 130 7.75 -1.02 -6.48
CA ILE A 130 8.24 -0.36 -5.25
C ILE A 130 7.12 0.50 -4.68
N GLY A 131 6.80 0.35 -3.38
CA GLY A 131 5.91 1.28 -2.69
C GLY A 131 6.56 2.66 -2.54
N GLU A 132 5.81 3.74 -2.73
CA GLU A 132 6.37 5.09 -2.61
C GLU A 132 6.75 5.43 -1.17
N GLY A 133 7.72 6.33 -1.02
CA GLY A 133 8.27 6.73 0.28
C GLY A 133 9.22 5.73 0.91
N ILE A 134 9.43 4.56 0.27
CA ILE A 134 10.30 3.50 0.76
C ILE A 134 11.77 3.79 0.43
N VAL A 135 12.00 4.33 -0.77
CA VAL A 135 13.34 4.49 -1.33
C VAL A 135 13.51 5.91 -1.86
N PRO A 136 14.68 6.55 -1.66
CA PRO A 136 14.93 7.89 -2.17
C PRO A 136 14.79 7.98 -3.70
N SER A 137 14.17 9.05 -4.21
CA SER A 137 13.96 9.26 -5.66
C SER A 137 15.24 9.12 -6.49
N PRO A 138 16.43 9.65 -6.08
CA PRO A 138 17.67 9.44 -6.85
C PRO A 138 18.10 7.98 -6.97
N PHE A 139 17.72 7.12 -6.01
CA PHE A 139 17.98 5.68 -6.13
C PHE A 139 17.02 5.02 -7.12
N ILE A 140 15.75 5.39 -7.09
CA ILE A 140 14.73 4.90 -8.04
C ILE A 140 15.13 5.26 -9.48
N GLU A 141 15.58 6.49 -9.71
CA GLU A 141 16.06 6.95 -11.02
C GLU A 141 17.24 6.12 -11.53
N ARG A 142 18.25 5.89 -10.67
CA ARG A 142 19.39 5.01 -11.04
C ARG A 142 18.95 3.58 -11.29
N LEU A 143 18.01 3.04 -10.49
CA LEU A 143 17.50 1.69 -10.68
C LEU A 143 16.76 1.57 -12.01
N ALA A 144 15.96 2.57 -12.37
CA ALA A 144 15.20 2.62 -13.62
C ALA A 144 16.08 2.63 -14.88
N THR A 145 17.36 3.01 -14.78
CA THR A 145 18.30 2.86 -15.92
C THR A 145 18.73 1.42 -16.19
N ARG A 146 18.47 0.51 -15.24
CA ARG A 146 18.96 -0.89 -15.30
C ARG A 146 17.84 -1.89 -15.52
N LEU A 147 16.63 -1.61 -15.01
CA LEU A 147 15.46 -2.46 -15.13
C LEU A 147 14.16 -1.64 -15.05
N PRO A 148 13.05 -2.16 -15.60
CA PRO A 148 11.73 -1.59 -15.46
C PRO A 148 11.34 -1.41 -13.99
N VAL A 149 10.87 -0.21 -13.63
CA VAL A 149 10.38 0.13 -12.30
C VAL A 149 8.98 0.73 -12.41
N VAL A 150 8.08 0.31 -11.53
CA VAL A 150 6.78 0.93 -11.32
C VAL A 150 6.63 1.24 -9.84
N ILE A 151 6.23 2.45 -9.50
CA ILE A 151 5.89 2.85 -8.13
C ILE A 151 4.40 2.60 -7.93
N PHE A 152 4.04 1.98 -6.81
CA PHE A 152 2.65 1.87 -6.36
C PHE A 152 2.43 2.65 -5.07
N ALA A 153 1.18 3.08 -4.82
CA ALA A 153 0.79 3.92 -3.68
C ALA A 153 1.66 5.18 -3.60
N GLY A 154 1.78 5.88 -4.73
CA GLY A 154 2.63 7.04 -4.89
C GLY A 154 1.86 8.33 -5.12
N THR A 155 2.57 9.45 -5.02
CA THR A 155 2.02 10.73 -5.45
C THR A 155 2.15 10.88 -6.97
N PRO A 156 1.11 11.38 -7.66
CA PRO A 156 1.19 11.68 -9.09
C PRO A 156 2.12 12.89 -9.32
N HIS A 157 3.38 12.63 -9.62
CA HIS A 157 4.36 13.65 -10.00
C HIS A 157 4.87 13.36 -11.42
N GLU A 158 5.57 14.34 -11.99
CA GLU A 158 6.45 14.10 -13.14
C GLU A 158 7.64 13.25 -12.65
N GLN A 159 7.47 11.94 -12.67
CA GLN A 159 8.51 10.99 -12.29
C GLN A 159 9.15 10.39 -13.54
N ALA A 160 10.41 10.00 -13.42
CA ALA A 160 11.13 9.26 -14.47
C ALA A 160 10.60 7.82 -14.64
N VAL A 161 9.63 7.39 -13.82
CA VAL A 161 9.08 6.02 -13.78
C VAL A 161 7.55 6.05 -13.75
N ASP A 162 6.92 4.93 -14.06
CA ASP A 162 5.46 4.80 -13.95
C ASP A 162 4.99 4.80 -12.50
N VAL A 163 3.82 5.40 -12.27
CA VAL A 163 3.15 5.46 -10.97
C VAL A 163 1.72 4.96 -11.09
N VAL A 164 1.30 4.10 -10.18
CA VAL A 164 -0.10 3.72 -9.99
C VAL A 164 -0.48 4.04 -8.55
N ALA A 165 -1.50 4.88 -8.35
CA ALA A 165 -1.90 5.35 -7.02
C ALA A 165 -3.42 5.40 -6.88
N ALA A 166 -3.92 5.35 -5.65
CA ALA A 166 -5.31 5.70 -5.35
C ALA A 166 -5.48 7.23 -5.36
N ASP A 167 -6.69 7.69 -5.68
CA ASP A 167 -7.06 9.12 -5.59
C ASP A 167 -7.29 9.53 -4.13
N ASN A 168 -6.19 9.61 -3.38
CA ASN A 168 -6.17 9.93 -1.95
C ASN A 168 -6.77 11.31 -1.66
N LEU A 169 -6.48 12.28 -2.51
CA LEU A 169 -6.94 13.66 -2.34
C LEU A 169 -8.46 13.74 -2.45
N SER A 170 -9.03 13.20 -3.53
CA SER A 170 -10.47 13.23 -3.75
C SER A 170 -11.23 12.42 -2.72
N GLY A 171 -10.72 11.24 -2.34
CA GLY A 171 -11.32 10.40 -1.31
C GLY A 171 -11.40 11.11 0.04
N SER A 172 -10.30 11.73 0.48
CA SER A 172 -10.27 12.49 1.73
C SER A 172 -11.19 13.71 1.68
N ALA A 173 -11.20 14.44 0.57
CA ALA A 173 -12.11 15.58 0.39
C ALA A 173 -13.58 15.15 0.44
N ALA A 174 -13.92 13.98 -0.10
CA ALA A 174 -15.30 13.46 -0.07
C ALA A 174 -15.79 13.17 1.35
N VAL A 175 -15.01 12.43 2.15
CA VAL A 175 -15.40 12.08 3.52
C VAL A 175 -15.47 13.30 4.43
N VAL A 176 -14.58 14.28 4.25
CA VAL A 176 -14.61 15.55 5.00
C VAL A 176 -15.81 16.40 4.59
N THR A 177 -16.11 16.47 3.28
CA THR A 177 -17.30 17.17 2.77
C THR A 177 -18.58 16.58 3.36
N HIS A 178 -18.66 15.24 3.42
CA HIS A 178 -19.78 14.53 4.03
C HIS A 178 -19.98 14.91 5.52
N LEU A 179 -18.90 14.91 6.31
CA LEU A 179 -18.96 15.31 7.73
C LEU A 179 -19.50 16.74 7.91
N ILE A 180 -19.07 17.67 7.07
CA ILE A 180 -19.46 19.09 7.19
C ILE A 180 -20.88 19.32 6.68
N ARG A 181 -21.24 18.77 5.52
CA ARG A 181 -22.52 19.08 4.85
C ARG A 181 -23.69 18.29 5.41
N GLU A 182 -23.48 16.99 5.63
CA GLU A 182 -24.59 16.10 6.06
C GLU A 182 -24.75 16.06 7.59
N HIS A 183 -23.63 16.23 8.34
CA HIS A 183 -23.66 16.12 9.80
C HIS A 183 -23.30 17.41 10.53
N GLY A 184 -23.02 18.52 9.83
CA GLY A 184 -22.71 19.81 10.43
C GLY A 184 -21.45 19.83 11.29
N ARG A 185 -20.54 18.85 11.12
CA ARG A 185 -19.31 18.74 11.90
C ARG A 185 -18.30 19.78 11.41
N ARG A 186 -17.96 20.74 12.23
CA ARG A 186 -17.14 21.89 11.83
C ARG A 186 -15.79 21.98 12.52
N ARG A 187 -15.66 21.43 13.71
CA ARG A 187 -14.43 21.39 14.51
C ARG A 187 -13.76 20.04 14.32
N LEU A 188 -12.85 19.96 13.35
CA LEU A 188 -12.22 18.72 12.95
C LEU A 188 -10.87 18.52 13.64
N TYR A 189 -10.51 17.27 13.91
CA TYR A 189 -9.21 16.86 14.38
C TYR A 189 -8.61 15.85 13.44
N TRP A 190 -7.33 16.02 13.09
CA TRP A 190 -6.67 15.18 12.11
C TRP A 190 -5.70 14.19 12.78
N VAL A 191 -5.79 12.91 12.44
CA VAL A 191 -4.78 11.90 12.84
C VAL A 191 -3.95 11.56 11.61
N HIS A 192 -2.71 12.07 11.59
CA HIS A 192 -1.75 11.81 10.51
C HIS A 192 -1.33 10.34 10.47
N GLY A 193 -1.00 9.83 9.25
CA GLY A 193 -0.10 8.70 9.09
C GLY A 193 1.36 9.11 9.29
N PRO A 194 2.33 8.23 9.02
CA PRO A 194 3.76 8.55 9.12
C PRO A 194 4.12 9.82 8.35
N ALA A 195 5.05 10.61 8.89
CA ALA A 195 5.41 11.92 8.33
C ALA A 195 6.01 11.82 6.91
N ASP A 196 6.66 10.71 6.60
CA ASP A 196 7.24 10.39 5.29
C ASP A 196 6.25 9.74 4.32
N SER A 197 4.99 9.48 4.75
CA SER A 197 3.97 8.86 3.91
C SER A 197 3.41 9.85 2.88
N PRO A 198 3.55 9.57 1.58
CA PRO A 198 2.93 10.35 0.52
C PRO A 198 1.40 10.31 0.60
N ASP A 199 0.82 9.13 0.84
CA ASP A 199 -0.63 8.94 0.96
C ASP A 199 -1.22 9.80 2.08
N SER A 200 -0.56 9.84 3.26
CA SER A 200 -1.01 10.69 4.37
C SER A 200 -1.00 12.17 4.00
N ARG A 201 0.00 12.60 3.25
CA ARG A 201 0.08 14.00 2.76
C ARG A 201 -1.04 14.32 1.78
N GLU A 202 -1.32 13.43 0.83
CA GLU A 202 -2.40 13.62 -0.14
C GLU A 202 -3.78 13.64 0.54
N ARG A 203 -4.02 12.75 1.50
CA ARG A 203 -5.24 12.73 2.32
C ARG A 203 -5.38 14.01 3.12
N ARG A 204 -4.29 14.54 3.67
CA ARG A 204 -4.28 15.83 4.36
C ARG A 204 -4.60 16.99 3.41
N LEU A 205 -4.05 17.01 2.21
CA LEU A 205 -4.39 18.03 1.20
C LEU A 205 -5.88 18.03 0.85
N GLY A 206 -6.53 16.85 0.80
CA GLY A 206 -7.98 16.74 0.61
C GLY A 206 -8.77 17.39 1.75
N LEU A 207 -8.37 17.17 3.00
CA LEU A 207 -8.94 17.86 4.16
C LEU A 207 -8.77 19.38 4.04
N ASP A 208 -7.55 19.85 3.80
CA ASP A 208 -7.23 21.28 3.74
C ASP A 208 -7.99 21.98 2.61
N TYR A 209 -8.16 21.31 1.44
CA TYR A 209 -8.97 21.80 0.33
C TYR A 209 -10.42 22.06 0.76
N VAL A 210 -11.03 21.13 1.48
CA VAL A 210 -12.42 21.27 1.94
C VAL A 210 -12.53 22.36 3.01
N LEU A 211 -11.59 22.46 3.95
CA LEU A 211 -11.57 23.49 4.97
C LEU A 211 -11.43 24.89 4.36
N HIS A 212 -10.61 25.04 3.33
CA HIS A 212 -10.47 26.31 2.62
C HIS A 212 -11.79 26.76 1.96
N ALA A 213 -12.54 25.81 1.40
CA ALA A 213 -13.86 26.08 0.81
C ALA A 213 -14.98 26.27 1.85
N ASN A 214 -14.72 25.99 3.14
CA ASN A 214 -15.70 26.08 4.23
C ASN A 214 -15.13 26.87 5.41
N PRO A 215 -15.05 28.22 5.34
CA PRO A 215 -14.42 29.06 6.35
C PRO A 215 -15.03 28.99 7.76
N GLN A 216 -16.25 28.47 7.88
CA GLN A 216 -16.92 28.22 9.15
C GLN A 216 -16.45 26.93 9.85
N SER A 217 -15.60 26.16 9.18
CA SER A 217 -15.03 24.92 9.71
C SER A 217 -13.55 25.12 10.01
N GLU A 218 -13.05 24.46 11.05
CA GLU A 218 -11.66 24.63 11.50
C GLU A 218 -10.98 23.28 11.84
N LEU A 219 -9.67 23.25 11.73
CA LEU A 219 -8.84 22.19 12.26
C LEU A 219 -8.42 22.55 13.68
N THR A 220 -8.96 21.86 14.69
CA THR A 220 -8.70 22.13 16.12
C THR A 220 -7.36 21.58 16.61
N GLY A 221 -6.70 20.73 15.83
CA GLY A 221 -5.41 20.14 16.14
C GLY A 221 -5.15 18.89 15.30
N PHE A 222 -4.01 18.27 15.57
CA PHE A 222 -3.63 17.02 14.94
C PHE A 222 -2.78 16.14 15.87
N TYR A 223 -2.68 14.86 15.55
CA TYR A 223 -1.78 13.89 16.16
C TYR A 223 -0.95 13.21 15.09
N GLN A 224 0.34 12.96 15.34
CA GLN A 224 1.23 12.23 14.45
C GLN A 224 1.15 10.74 14.77
N GLY A 225 0.44 9.99 13.96
CA GLY A 225 0.33 8.53 14.07
C GLY A 225 1.22 7.79 13.07
N PHE A 226 1.10 6.44 13.09
CA PHE A 226 2.00 5.52 12.37
C PHE A 226 1.24 4.40 11.65
N TYR A 227 -0.04 4.62 11.27
CA TYR A 227 -0.92 3.64 10.62
C TYR A 227 -1.21 2.39 11.47
N SER A 228 -1.08 2.45 12.78
CA SER A 228 -1.39 1.34 13.70
C SER A 228 -2.57 1.67 14.61
N VAL A 229 -3.26 0.65 15.09
CA VAL A 229 -4.34 0.79 16.09
C VAL A 229 -3.81 1.45 17.35
N GLN A 230 -2.61 1.06 17.80
CA GLN A 230 -1.96 1.65 18.96
C GLN A 230 -1.78 3.16 18.82
N SER A 231 -1.22 3.63 17.70
CA SER A 231 -1.04 5.08 17.50
C SER A 231 -2.37 5.83 17.38
N GLY A 232 -3.44 5.14 16.99
CA GLY A 232 -4.81 5.64 17.05
C GLY A 232 -5.33 5.73 18.49
N GLU A 233 -5.07 4.75 19.35
CA GLU A 233 -5.41 4.79 20.77
C GLU A 233 -4.68 5.95 21.46
N GLU A 234 -3.39 6.13 21.18
CA GLU A 234 -2.59 7.26 21.69
C GLU A 234 -3.16 8.62 21.21
N ALA A 235 -3.62 8.71 19.97
CA ALA A 235 -4.30 9.91 19.47
C ALA A 235 -5.59 10.19 20.23
N GLY A 236 -6.39 9.16 20.51
CA GLY A 236 -7.60 9.25 21.32
C GLY A 236 -7.31 9.68 22.77
N GLU A 237 -6.26 9.12 23.39
CA GLU A 237 -5.82 9.52 24.74
C GLU A 237 -5.34 10.99 24.78
N ALA A 238 -4.63 11.43 23.75
CA ALA A 238 -4.22 12.83 23.62
C ALA A 238 -5.42 13.79 23.46
N LEU A 239 -6.48 13.35 22.79
CA LEU A 239 -7.76 14.09 22.75
C LEU A 239 -8.42 14.15 24.11
N LEU A 240 -8.49 13.05 24.84
CA LEU A 240 -9.12 12.94 26.16
C LEU A 240 -8.39 13.71 27.26
N ALA A 241 -7.12 14.03 27.04
CA ALA A 241 -6.37 14.94 27.94
C ALA A 241 -6.85 16.39 27.86
N ARG A 242 -7.69 16.77 26.87
CA ARG A 242 -8.31 18.08 26.75
C ARG A 242 -9.59 18.17 27.59
N PRO A 243 -9.99 19.37 28.04
CA PRO A 243 -11.32 19.56 28.62
C PRO A 243 -12.41 19.08 27.67
N ARG A 244 -13.47 18.43 28.18
CA ARG A 244 -14.53 17.85 27.36
C ARG A 244 -15.19 18.86 26.40
N ARG A 245 -15.29 20.14 26.80
CA ARG A 245 -15.80 21.24 25.94
C ARG A 245 -14.89 21.59 24.76
N GLU A 246 -13.65 21.12 24.77
CA GLU A 246 -12.65 21.39 23.73
C GLU A 246 -12.48 20.20 22.78
N LEU A 247 -13.22 19.10 23.00
CA LEU A 247 -13.23 17.99 22.08
C LEU A 247 -13.71 18.47 20.68
N PRO A 248 -13.18 17.91 19.61
CA PRO A 248 -13.63 18.20 18.24
C PRO A 248 -15.03 17.62 17.99
N ASP A 249 -15.70 18.10 16.94
CA ASP A 249 -16.96 17.49 16.49
C ASP A 249 -16.70 16.18 15.75
N ALA A 250 -15.54 16.06 15.09
CA ALA A 250 -15.14 14.85 14.39
C ALA A 250 -13.61 14.67 14.35
N VAL A 251 -13.21 13.41 14.37
CA VAL A 251 -11.84 12.95 14.08
C VAL A 251 -11.80 12.39 12.67
N VAL A 252 -10.91 12.94 11.84
CA VAL A 252 -10.58 12.43 10.52
C VAL A 252 -9.23 11.73 10.61
N SER A 253 -9.21 10.43 10.41
CA SER A 253 -8.00 9.63 10.48
C SER A 253 -7.45 9.32 9.10
N ALA A 254 -6.12 9.38 8.96
CA ALA A 254 -5.46 9.07 7.70
C ALA A 254 -5.63 7.61 7.28
N ASN A 255 -5.98 6.69 8.21
CA ASN A 255 -6.39 5.33 7.86
C ASN A 255 -7.35 4.73 8.88
N ASP A 256 -7.92 3.57 8.55
CA ASP A 256 -8.92 2.89 9.38
C ASP A 256 -8.33 2.33 10.67
N GLN A 257 -7.10 1.84 10.67
CA GLN A 257 -6.48 1.27 11.87
C GLN A 257 -6.37 2.30 12.98
N MET A 258 -5.88 3.50 12.64
CA MET A 258 -5.85 4.59 13.62
C MET A 258 -7.25 5.04 14.01
N ALA A 259 -8.21 5.08 13.07
CA ALA A 259 -9.60 5.39 13.39
C ALA A 259 -10.20 4.40 14.41
N ILE A 260 -9.94 3.10 14.23
CA ILE A 260 -10.32 2.04 15.18
C ILE A 260 -9.71 2.30 16.55
N GLY A 261 -8.42 2.65 16.60
CA GLY A 261 -7.74 3.00 17.86
C GLY A 261 -8.38 4.20 18.57
N VAL A 262 -8.72 5.26 17.82
CA VAL A 262 -9.43 6.43 18.36
C VAL A 262 -10.79 6.01 18.92
N VAL A 263 -11.59 5.24 18.18
CA VAL A 263 -12.91 4.74 18.65
C VAL A 263 -12.77 3.96 19.96
N LYS A 264 -11.79 3.05 20.06
CA LYS A 264 -11.49 2.28 21.27
C LYS A 264 -11.19 3.19 22.47
N ALA A 265 -10.32 4.20 22.28
CA ALA A 265 -9.95 5.12 23.36
C ALA A 265 -11.14 5.97 23.83
N LEU A 266 -11.90 6.54 22.89
CA LEU A 266 -13.11 7.33 23.19
C LEU A 266 -14.15 6.50 23.94
N SER A 267 -14.45 5.29 23.46
CA SER A 267 -15.42 4.37 24.07
C SER A 267 -15.03 4.00 25.50
N ARG A 268 -13.75 3.67 25.77
CA ARG A 268 -13.26 3.39 27.14
C ARG A 268 -13.46 4.58 28.12
N ALA A 269 -13.44 5.79 27.59
CA ALA A 269 -13.66 7.01 28.38
C ALA A 269 -15.13 7.46 28.44
N GLY A 270 -16.06 6.69 27.89
CA GLY A 270 -17.49 7.02 27.88
C GLY A 270 -17.83 8.20 26.97
N VAL A 271 -17.00 8.49 25.96
CA VAL A 271 -17.28 9.43 24.87
C VAL A 271 -17.96 8.65 23.74
N ARG A 272 -19.16 9.05 23.39
CA ARG A 272 -19.99 8.33 22.42
C ARG A 272 -19.59 8.71 20.99
N VAL A 273 -19.45 7.70 20.17
CA VAL A 273 -19.26 7.85 18.72
C VAL A 273 -20.55 7.37 18.05
N PRO A 274 -21.21 8.18 17.24
CA PRO A 274 -20.82 9.51 16.73
C PRO A 274 -21.38 10.71 17.51
N GLU A 275 -22.20 10.52 18.58
CA GLU A 275 -23.00 11.58 19.18
C GLU A 275 -22.14 12.71 19.76
N ASP A 276 -21.11 12.36 20.54
CA ASP A 276 -20.20 13.34 21.15
C ASP A 276 -19.07 13.70 20.18
N VAL A 277 -18.47 12.71 19.50
CA VAL A 277 -17.39 12.89 18.50
C VAL A 277 -17.59 11.88 17.37
N ALA A 278 -17.75 12.34 16.14
CA ALA A 278 -17.74 11.46 14.96
C ALA A 278 -16.31 10.98 14.64
N VAL A 279 -16.17 9.80 14.07
CA VAL A 279 -14.85 9.28 13.63
C VAL A 279 -14.99 8.72 12.22
N VAL A 280 -14.05 9.11 11.34
CA VAL A 280 -13.97 8.57 9.98
C VAL A 280 -12.54 8.12 9.65
N GLY A 281 -12.43 7.10 8.80
CA GLY A 281 -11.18 6.52 8.37
C GLY A 281 -10.89 6.65 6.88
N PHE A 282 -9.96 5.84 6.42
CA PHE A 282 -9.59 5.62 5.03
C PHE A 282 -9.05 4.19 4.91
N ASP A 283 -9.34 3.47 3.86
CA ASP A 283 -8.88 2.14 3.40
C ASP A 283 -10.03 1.16 3.19
N ASP A 284 -11.11 1.21 3.99
CA ASP A 284 -12.23 0.26 4.04
C ASP A 284 -11.77 -1.17 4.38
N ILE A 285 -10.94 -1.29 5.43
CA ILE A 285 -10.52 -2.60 5.94
C ILE A 285 -11.66 -3.33 6.65
N PHE A 286 -11.71 -4.64 6.53
CA PHE A 286 -12.77 -5.47 7.13
C PHE A 286 -12.97 -5.22 8.64
N PRO A 287 -11.95 -5.08 9.50
CA PRO A 287 -12.13 -4.77 10.92
C PRO A 287 -12.94 -3.48 11.18
N GLY A 288 -12.83 -2.47 10.30
CA GLY A 288 -13.60 -1.24 10.42
C GLY A 288 -15.11 -1.46 10.31
N SER A 289 -15.55 -2.47 9.56
CA SER A 289 -16.96 -2.85 9.44
C SER A 289 -17.50 -3.56 10.69
N LEU A 290 -16.64 -4.11 11.53
CA LEU A 290 -16.95 -4.83 12.77
C LEU A 290 -16.84 -3.95 14.02
N CYS A 291 -16.40 -2.70 13.90
CA CYS A 291 -16.35 -1.75 15.00
C CYS A 291 -17.76 -1.44 15.52
N ASP A 292 -17.83 -0.96 16.75
CA ASP A 292 -19.02 -0.39 17.33
C ASP A 292 -18.76 1.08 17.73
N PRO A 293 -19.34 2.03 16.97
CA PRO A 293 -20.15 1.87 15.74
C PRO A 293 -19.30 1.48 14.51
N PRO A 294 -19.90 0.83 13.48
CA PRO A 294 -19.24 0.53 12.20
C PRO A 294 -18.67 1.79 11.54
N LEU A 295 -17.41 1.69 11.11
CA LEU A 295 -16.59 2.83 10.67
C LEU A 295 -16.98 3.32 9.27
N THR A 296 -17.36 4.59 9.15
CA THR A 296 -17.42 5.32 7.88
C THR A 296 -16.01 5.58 7.39
N THR A 297 -15.75 5.30 6.12
CA THR A 297 -14.41 5.33 5.55
C THR A 297 -14.42 5.61 4.04
N VAL A 298 -13.24 5.66 3.46
CA VAL A 298 -13.04 5.70 2.00
C VAL A 298 -12.45 4.37 1.55
N HIS A 299 -13.12 3.68 0.63
CA HIS A 299 -12.59 2.48 0.02
C HIS A 299 -11.42 2.80 -0.91
N GLN A 300 -10.26 2.29 -0.59
CA GLN A 300 -9.08 2.30 -1.44
C GLN A 300 -9.00 0.99 -2.21
N PRO A 301 -8.91 1.00 -3.55
CA PRO A 301 -8.94 -0.23 -4.36
C PRO A 301 -7.57 -0.95 -4.35
N MET A 302 -7.13 -1.43 -3.17
CA MET A 302 -5.78 -1.97 -2.93
C MET A 302 -5.43 -3.13 -3.85
N ARG A 303 -6.39 -4.05 -4.06
CA ARG A 303 -6.19 -5.18 -4.97
C ARG A 303 -5.99 -4.71 -6.41
N MET A 304 -6.83 -3.79 -6.88
CA MET A 304 -6.70 -3.19 -8.21
C MET A 304 -5.39 -2.42 -8.35
N LEU A 305 -4.91 -1.79 -7.27
CA LEU A 305 -3.60 -1.14 -7.22
C LEU A 305 -2.49 -2.13 -7.56
N GLY A 306 -2.49 -3.32 -6.95
CA GLY A 306 -1.57 -4.40 -7.28
C GLY A 306 -1.71 -4.90 -8.71
N GLU A 307 -2.94 -5.15 -9.17
CA GLU A 307 -3.25 -5.61 -10.53
C GLU A 307 -2.74 -4.63 -11.60
N ARG A 308 -3.04 -3.33 -11.44
CA ARG A 308 -2.66 -2.30 -12.41
C ARG A 308 -1.16 -2.03 -12.40
N SER A 309 -0.54 -2.00 -11.22
CA SER A 309 0.91 -1.84 -11.11
C SER A 309 1.67 -2.98 -11.78
N CYS A 310 1.22 -4.23 -11.56
CA CYS A 310 1.79 -5.40 -12.21
C CYS A 310 1.57 -5.36 -13.73
N ALA A 311 0.36 -5.06 -14.19
CA ALA A 311 0.06 -4.93 -15.62
C ALA A 311 0.98 -3.91 -16.29
N ARG A 312 1.15 -2.74 -15.67
CA ARG A 312 2.01 -1.67 -16.17
C ARG A 312 3.49 -2.09 -16.22
N LEU A 313 3.95 -2.83 -15.19
CA LEU A 313 5.31 -3.36 -15.17
C LEU A 313 5.54 -4.37 -16.30
N LEU A 314 4.62 -5.30 -16.54
CA LEU A 314 4.70 -6.27 -17.62
C LEU A 314 4.70 -5.59 -19.00
N GLU A 315 3.88 -4.55 -19.20
CA GLU A 315 3.90 -3.73 -20.42
C GLU A 315 5.27 -3.09 -20.65
N ARG A 316 5.87 -2.52 -19.59
CA ARG A 316 7.19 -1.89 -19.67
C ARG A 316 8.30 -2.89 -19.94
N ILE A 317 8.23 -4.08 -19.34
CA ILE A 317 9.18 -5.17 -19.62
C ILE A 317 9.10 -5.60 -21.09
N ALA A 318 7.90 -5.65 -21.65
CA ALA A 318 7.69 -5.99 -23.06
C ALA A 318 8.11 -4.85 -24.01
N ASN A 319 7.93 -3.60 -23.59
CA ASN A 319 8.14 -2.40 -24.40
C ASN A 319 8.96 -1.35 -23.62
N PRO A 320 10.31 -1.48 -23.57
CA PRO A 320 11.15 -0.56 -22.80
C PRO A 320 11.08 0.91 -23.22
N GLY A 321 10.64 1.20 -24.44
CA GLY A 321 10.51 2.55 -24.98
C GLY A 321 9.23 3.29 -24.58
N LEU A 322 8.35 2.70 -23.74
CA LEU A 322 7.16 3.39 -23.26
C LEU A 322 7.53 4.64 -22.46
N ARG A 323 6.74 5.71 -22.64
CA ARG A 323 6.88 6.89 -21.78
C ARG A 323 6.32 6.58 -20.40
N PRO A 324 6.95 7.12 -19.33
CA PRO A 324 6.39 7.06 -18.00
C PRO A 324 4.97 7.64 -17.97
N ALA A 325 4.10 7.01 -17.19
CA ALA A 325 2.72 7.45 -17.04
C ALA A 325 2.28 7.32 -15.58
N THR A 326 1.34 8.17 -15.17
CA THR A 326 0.66 8.08 -13.87
C THR A 326 -0.77 7.61 -14.08
N GLU A 327 -1.18 6.59 -13.36
CA GLU A 327 -2.55 6.11 -13.29
C GLU A 327 -3.12 6.36 -11.89
N LEU A 328 -4.23 7.12 -11.80
CA LEU A 328 -4.98 7.32 -10.57
C LEU A 328 -6.20 6.40 -10.57
N LEU A 329 -6.32 5.58 -9.54
CA LEU A 329 -7.45 4.70 -9.32
C LEU A 329 -8.52 5.42 -8.52
N PRO A 330 -9.80 5.38 -8.97
CA PRO A 330 -10.89 6.01 -8.25
C PRO A 330 -11.11 5.35 -6.88
N THR A 331 -11.56 6.14 -5.92
CA THR A 331 -11.97 5.70 -4.59
C THR A 331 -13.49 5.75 -4.45
N GLU A 332 -14.03 5.14 -3.39
CA GLU A 332 -15.46 5.19 -3.07
C GLU A 332 -15.64 5.64 -1.61
N LEU A 333 -16.62 6.50 -1.36
CA LEU A 333 -17.03 6.83 -0.01
C LEU A 333 -17.93 5.70 0.53
N VAL A 334 -17.56 5.16 1.70
CA VAL A 334 -18.29 4.06 2.34
C VAL A 334 -18.91 4.57 3.64
N LEU A 335 -20.21 4.86 3.58
CA LEU A 335 -20.97 5.41 4.69
C LEU A 335 -21.45 4.29 5.62
N ARG A 336 -21.15 4.45 6.89
CA ARG A 336 -21.60 3.64 8.01
C ARG A 336 -22.00 4.58 9.16
N SER A 337 -22.12 4.08 10.38
CA SER A 337 -22.72 4.88 11.46
C SER A 337 -21.76 5.75 12.26
N SER A 338 -20.45 5.57 12.17
CA SER A 338 -19.47 6.34 12.97
C SER A 338 -19.39 7.84 12.64
N CYS A 339 -19.92 8.28 11.50
CA CYS A 339 -20.03 9.70 11.13
C CYS A 339 -21.33 10.35 11.62
N GLY A 340 -22.38 9.54 11.91
CA GLY A 340 -23.73 9.98 12.25
C GLY A 340 -24.81 9.52 11.26
N CYS A 341 -24.45 8.75 10.23
CA CYS A 341 -25.44 8.11 9.35
C CYS A 341 -26.24 7.02 10.10
N PRO A 342 -27.47 6.72 9.67
CA PRO A 342 -28.33 5.73 10.35
C PRO A 342 -27.65 4.37 10.45
N PRO A 343 -27.80 3.66 11.60
CA PRO A 343 -27.29 2.32 11.77
C PRO A 343 -27.88 1.32 10.76
N GLY A 344 -27.06 0.34 10.32
CA GLY A 344 -27.51 -0.75 9.44
C GLY A 344 -27.53 -0.39 7.94
N SER A 345 -27.32 0.85 7.55
CA SER A 345 -27.13 1.23 6.16
C SER A 345 -25.62 1.21 5.81
N VAL A 346 -25.25 0.48 4.75
CA VAL A 346 -23.94 0.61 4.13
C VAL A 346 -24.16 1.15 2.73
N VAL A 347 -23.74 2.38 2.49
CA VAL A 347 -23.85 3.05 1.19
C VAL A 347 -22.46 3.23 0.64
N ARG A 348 -22.24 2.85 -0.63
CA ARG A 348 -21.02 3.09 -1.38
C ARG A 348 -21.30 4.09 -2.49
N GLU A 349 -20.52 5.15 -2.51
CA GLU A 349 -20.65 6.21 -3.50
C GLU A 349 -19.32 6.42 -4.22
N PRO A 350 -19.29 6.38 -5.55
CA PRO A 350 -18.07 6.68 -6.29
C PRO A 350 -17.64 8.13 -6.04
N VAL A 351 -16.37 8.33 -5.77
CA VAL A 351 -15.81 9.66 -5.53
C VAL A 351 -15.34 10.25 -6.86
N PRO A 352 -15.89 11.39 -7.29
CA PRO A 352 -15.42 12.07 -8.48
C PRO A 352 -14.03 12.65 -8.26
N THR A 353 -13.11 12.44 -9.20
CA THR A 353 -11.76 12.99 -9.15
C THR A 353 -11.77 14.51 -9.19
N LEU A 354 -11.16 15.13 -8.20
CA LEU A 354 -10.98 16.58 -8.15
C LEU A 354 -9.94 17.02 -9.18
N LYS A 355 -10.35 17.93 -10.05
CA LYS A 355 -9.49 18.55 -11.06
C LYS A 355 -8.92 19.88 -10.54
N VAL A 356 -8.05 19.80 -9.53
CA VAL A 356 -7.45 20.98 -8.91
C VAL A 356 -5.96 21.01 -9.21
N PRO A 357 -5.40 22.11 -9.72
CA PRO A 357 -3.96 22.26 -9.88
C PRO A 357 -3.27 22.15 -8.50
N ARG A 358 -2.26 21.31 -8.39
CA ARG A 358 -1.56 21.08 -7.12
C ARG A 358 -0.90 22.34 -6.55
N SER A 359 -0.49 23.27 -7.41
CA SER A 359 -0.01 24.61 -7.00
C SER A 359 -1.02 25.40 -6.18
N GLU A 360 -2.31 25.22 -6.44
CA GLU A 360 -3.38 25.87 -5.67
C GLU A 360 -3.59 25.20 -4.30
N LEU A 361 -3.39 23.87 -4.21
CA LEU A 361 -3.52 23.11 -2.97
C LEU A 361 -2.43 23.46 -1.95
N THR A 362 -1.20 23.65 -2.41
CA THR A 362 -0.07 24.06 -1.54
C THR A 362 -0.17 25.51 -1.08
N ALA A 363 -0.79 26.38 -1.87
CA ALA A 363 -1.05 27.77 -1.50
C ALA A 363 -2.21 27.90 -0.50
N ALA A 364 -3.15 26.94 -0.48
CA ALA A 364 -4.30 26.90 0.41
C ALA A 364 -3.97 26.34 1.82
N ALA A 365 -2.77 25.76 2.00
CA ALA A 365 -2.36 25.29 3.33
C ALA A 365 -2.31 26.47 4.32
N PRO A 366 -3.08 26.45 5.42
CA PRO A 366 -3.12 27.56 6.36
C PRO A 366 -1.74 27.81 6.94
N SER A 367 -1.31 29.10 6.96
CA SER A 367 -0.05 29.56 7.55
C SER A 367 0.02 29.34 9.07
N HIS A 368 -1.05 28.87 9.67
CA HIS A 368 -1.17 28.50 11.08
C HIS A 368 -1.43 27.01 11.20
N SER A 369 -0.35 26.22 11.21
CA SER A 369 -0.45 24.83 11.70
C SER A 369 -0.82 24.87 13.19
N PRO A 370 -1.95 24.30 13.62
CA PRO A 370 -2.26 24.19 15.03
C PRO A 370 -1.13 23.42 15.72
N ARG A 371 -0.84 23.79 16.99
CA ARG A 371 0.23 23.10 17.73
C ARG A 371 -0.09 21.61 17.81
N PRO A 372 0.91 20.72 17.61
CA PRO A 372 0.71 19.30 17.81
C PRO A 372 0.27 19.05 19.26
N SER A 373 -0.61 18.09 19.47
CA SER A 373 -0.95 17.64 20.82
C SER A 373 0.31 17.08 21.50
N PRO A 374 0.50 17.29 22.82
CA PRO A 374 1.64 16.75 23.52
C PRO A 374 1.66 15.22 23.35
N GLN A 375 2.76 14.70 22.84
CA GLN A 375 2.97 13.25 22.83
C GLN A 375 3.16 12.76 24.27
N PRO A 376 2.51 11.69 24.71
CA PRO A 376 2.78 11.09 26.00
C PRO A 376 4.26 10.71 26.04
N GLY A 377 4.98 11.18 27.10
CA GLY A 377 6.41 11.00 27.23
C GLY A 377 6.79 9.52 27.09
N ARG A 378 7.76 9.24 26.24
CA ARG A 378 8.38 7.89 26.11
C ARG A 378 8.74 7.41 27.51
N ARG A 379 8.10 6.38 28.02
CA ARG A 379 8.52 5.71 29.26
C ARG A 379 9.93 5.17 29.02
N PRO A 380 10.93 5.53 29.85
CA PRO A 380 12.25 4.96 29.72
C PRO A 380 12.17 3.44 29.87
N ALA A 381 12.82 2.70 28.97
CA ALA A 381 12.95 1.26 29.04
C ALA A 381 13.45 0.87 30.45
N ARG A 382 12.66 0.05 31.16
CA ARG A 382 13.10 -0.55 32.41
C ARG A 382 14.36 -1.38 32.12
N GLN A 383 15.51 -0.86 32.57
CA GLN A 383 16.73 -1.65 32.68
C GLN A 383 16.40 -2.86 33.56
N ALA A 384 16.41 -4.06 32.96
CA ALA A 384 16.39 -5.29 33.71
C ALA A 384 17.67 -5.34 34.55
N ALA A 385 17.56 -5.12 35.87
CA ALA A 385 18.61 -5.37 36.79
C ALA A 385 18.97 -6.86 36.78
N LYS A 386 20.19 -7.15 36.39
CA LYS A 386 20.79 -8.47 36.62
C LYS A 386 20.97 -8.62 38.14
N ALA A 387 20.39 -9.67 38.69
CA ALA A 387 20.79 -10.33 39.90
C ALA A 387 20.94 -11.83 39.59
#